data_515f06e88816da8ebdb9fceb47f24632
#
_entry.id   515f06e88816da8ebdb9fceb47f24632
#
_cell.length_a   1.000
_cell.length_b   1.000
_cell.length_c   1.000
_cell.angle_alpha   90.00
_cell.angle_beta   90.00
_cell.angle_gamma   90.00
#
_symmetry.space_group_name_H-M   'P 1'
#
loop_
_entity.id
_entity.type
_entity.pdbx_description
1 polymer ?
#
loop_
_entity_poly.entity_id
_entity_poly.type
_entity_poly.pdbx_seq_one_letter_code
_entity_poly.pdbx_strand_id
1 'polypeptide(L)'
;MKKGLFFVALMIGAMGVKAQVNIQEMYDFNRGHLTTTLEMFKGDKWGSTFFFNDIYHPFDMNVPSEYYTEISRAINFWQGTKLAPLSLHVEWNGGNFASNSWLFGVEYFLHSSDYSKRLTFQLMYKEISHIVVHLVDYIPLQFTMVWGVDNLMGVKGLQFSGFLDVWGSGDTWVNPLVDPTDPVETTHWVMLAEPQLWYNIGQHFNCGQLSIGGEVEMSYNFTGGWHATTNFYENKGFNVAPCLGLKWNF
;
A
#
# COMPACT_ATOMS: atom_id res chain seq x y z
N MET A 1 18.72 -11.98 -14.73
CA MET A 1 18.99 -11.57 -13.35
C MET A 1 19.87 -10.31 -13.18
N LYS A 2 20.69 -9.87 -14.11
CA LYS A 2 21.57 -8.69 -13.93
C LYS A 2 20.91 -7.32 -14.23
N LYS A 3 19.73 -7.26 -14.85
CA LYS A 3 19.08 -6.00 -15.26
C LYS A 3 18.21 -5.36 -14.17
N GLY A 4 17.64 -6.13 -13.24
CA GLY A 4 16.82 -5.61 -12.14
C GLY A 4 17.63 -4.91 -11.04
N LEU A 5 18.84 -5.42 -10.75
CA LEU A 5 19.72 -4.83 -9.73
C LEU A 5 20.27 -3.45 -10.15
N PHE A 6 20.36 -3.18 -11.47
CA PHE A 6 20.86 -1.92 -11.99
C PHE A 6 19.82 -0.78 -11.84
N PHE A 7 18.54 -1.10 -11.90
CA PHE A 7 17.46 -0.09 -11.73
C PHE A 7 17.34 0.38 -10.28
N VAL A 8 17.46 -0.53 -9.32
CA VAL A 8 17.47 -0.20 -7.88
C VAL A 8 18.69 0.64 -7.52
N ALA A 9 19.87 0.31 -8.07
CA ALA A 9 21.10 1.08 -7.84
C ALA A 9 21.05 2.50 -8.46
N LEU A 10 20.34 2.70 -9.57
CA LEU A 10 20.22 4.01 -10.22
C LEU A 10 19.29 4.97 -9.44
N MET A 11 18.27 4.44 -8.75
CA MET A 11 17.39 5.26 -7.91
C MET A 11 18.07 5.74 -6.63
N ILE A 12 19.02 4.99 -6.09
CA ILE A 12 19.78 5.36 -4.88
C ILE A 12 20.81 6.47 -5.16
N GLY A 13 21.33 6.57 -6.40
CA GLY A 13 22.39 7.52 -6.77
C GLY A 13 21.96 8.97 -7.02
N ALA A 14 20.66 9.28 -7.07
CA ALA A 14 20.17 10.62 -7.46
C ALA A 14 19.75 11.54 -6.29
N MET A 15 20.14 11.22 -5.03
CA MET A 15 19.49 11.82 -3.87
C MET A 15 20.33 12.85 -3.14
N GLY A 16 20.23 14.11 -3.56
CA GLY A 16 20.64 15.29 -2.79
C GLY A 16 19.68 15.73 -1.67
N VAL A 17 18.54 15.04 -1.46
CA VAL A 17 17.56 15.27 -0.38
C VAL A 17 17.31 13.93 0.27
N LYS A 18 17.35 13.87 1.62
CA LYS A 18 17.15 12.62 2.37
C LYS A 18 15.77 12.04 2.08
N ALA A 19 15.69 11.03 1.21
CA ALA A 19 14.53 10.17 1.10
C ALA A 19 14.54 9.21 2.31
N GLN A 20 13.36 8.95 2.87
CA GLN A 20 13.19 7.83 3.78
C GLN A 20 12.94 6.60 2.93
N VAL A 21 13.88 5.67 2.96
CA VAL A 21 13.79 4.39 2.26
C VAL A 21 13.84 3.29 3.29
N ASN A 22 12.98 2.32 3.18
CA ASN A 22 13.05 1.12 4.01
C ASN A 22 12.78 -0.14 3.18
N ILE A 23 13.25 -1.26 3.69
CA ILE A 23 12.90 -2.59 3.24
C ILE A 23 12.28 -3.35 4.40
N GLN A 24 11.21 -4.06 4.14
CA GLN A 24 10.50 -4.87 5.12
C GLN A 24 10.45 -6.30 4.61
N GLU A 25 10.55 -7.25 5.52
CA GLU A 25 10.34 -8.67 5.24
C GLU A 25 9.34 -9.18 6.25
N MET A 26 8.14 -9.56 5.79
CA MET A 26 7.02 -9.93 6.63
C MET A 26 6.51 -11.33 6.28
N TYR A 27 6.14 -12.09 7.31
CA TYR A 27 5.42 -13.36 7.17
C TYR A 27 3.94 -13.13 7.38
N ASP A 28 3.14 -13.46 6.37
CA ASP A 28 1.69 -13.45 6.42
C ASP A 28 1.17 -14.79 6.98
N PHE A 29 0.53 -14.73 8.15
CA PHE A 29 0.03 -15.93 8.83
C PHE A 29 -1.24 -16.50 8.22
N ASN A 30 -1.99 -15.69 7.48
CA ASN A 30 -3.23 -16.14 6.84
C ASN A 30 -2.96 -16.80 5.48
N ARG A 31 -2.05 -16.22 4.69
CA ARG A 31 -1.72 -16.69 3.35
C ARG A 31 -0.51 -17.63 3.32
N GLY A 32 0.29 -17.66 4.38
CA GLY A 32 1.42 -18.59 4.52
C GLY A 32 2.56 -18.28 3.54
N HIS A 33 2.88 -17.02 3.29
CA HIS A 33 4.00 -16.61 2.45
C HIS A 33 4.82 -15.49 3.08
N LEU A 34 5.99 -15.22 2.51
CA LEU A 34 6.79 -14.03 2.83
C LEU A 34 6.47 -12.91 1.85
N THR A 35 6.45 -11.69 2.36
CA THR A 35 6.33 -10.47 1.54
C THR A 35 7.54 -9.60 1.79
N THR A 36 8.26 -9.25 0.71
CA THR A 36 9.29 -8.23 0.74
C THR A 36 8.69 -6.92 0.26
N THR A 37 8.65 -5.89 1.12
CA THR A 37 8.23 -4.54 0.77
C THR A 37 9.43 -3.62 0.65
N LEU A 38 9.55 -2.92 -0.46
CA LEU A 38 10.44 -1.77 -0.61
C LEU A 38 9.61 -0.50 -0.62
N GLU A 39 9.85 0.38 0.34
CA GLU A 39 9.10 1.63 0.49
C GLU A 39 10.04 2.84 0.45
N MET A 40 9.58 3.91 -0.18
CA MET A 40 10.26 5.20 -0.21
C MET A 40 9.27 6.34 -0.03
N PHE A 41 9.59 7.25 0.88
CA PHE A 41 8.95 8.56 0.98
C PHE A 41 9.97 9.67 0.80
N LYS A 42 9.68 10.66 -0.05
CA LYS A 42 10.53 11.81 -0.29
C LYS A 42 9.71 13.09 -0.36
N GLY A 43 9.88 13.97 0.62
CA GLY A 43 9.40 15.35 0.55
C GLY A 43 10.37 16.24 -0.23
N ASP A 44 9.86 17.23 -0.97
CA ASP A 44 10.64 18.27 -1.61
C ASP A 44 9.91 19.62 -1.57
N LYS A 45 10.50 20.66 -2.18
CA LYS A 45 9.92 22.01 -2.19
C LYS A 45 8.55 22.13 -2.91
N TRP A 46 8.13 21.10 -3.65
CA TRP A 46 6.89 21.12 -4.40
C TRP A 46 5.85 20.12 -3.85
N GLY A 47 6.18 19.36 -2.80
CA GLY A 47 5.31 18.36 -2.21
C GLY A 47 6.02 17.08 -1.83
N SER A 48 5.45 15.92 -2.15
CA SER A 48 6.01 14.62 -1.79
C SER A 48 5.88 13.59 -2.91
N THR A 49 6.80 12.65 -2.92
CA THR A 49 6.72 11.42 -3.73
C THR A 49 6.70 10.24 -2.78
N PHE A 50 5.79 9.33 -3.02
CA PHE A 50 5.72 8.05 -2.33
C PHE A 50 5.84 6.92 -3.36
N PHE A 51 6.43 5.83 -2.96
CA PHE A 51 6.58 4.61 -3.75
C PHE A 51 6.63 3.44 -2.80
N PHE A 52 5.92 2.37 -3.13
CA PHE A 52 6.21 1.06 -2.56
C PHE A 52 6.07 -0.05 -3.62
N ASN A 53 6.72 -1.16 -3.34
CA ASN A 53 6.63 -2.37 -4.13
C ASN A 53 6.64 -3.56 -3.18
N ASP A 54 5.60 -4.35 -3.24
CA ASP A 54 5.49 -5.63 -2.57
C ASP A 54 5.83 -6.75 -3.53
N ILE A 55 6.60 -7.71 -3.05
CA ILE A 55 6.92 -8.94 -3.74
C ILE A 55 6.50 -10.11 -2.84
N TYR A 56 5.52 -10.86 -3.29
CA TYR A 56 4.99 -12.02 -2.58
C TYR A 56 5.78 -13.27 -2.98
N HIS A 57 6.36 -13.95 -1.98
CA HIS A 57 7.22 -15.12 -2.17
C HIS A 57 6.48 -16.39 -1.70
N PRO A 58 5.82 -17.12 -2.61
CA PRO A 58 5.23 -18.40 -2.22
C PRO A 58 6.34 -19.40 -1.84
N PHE A 59 6.08 -20.24 -0.83
CA PHE A 59 7.04 -21.29 -0.44
C PHE A 59 7.15 -22.41 -1.48
N ASP A 60 6.14 -22.59 -2.32
CA ASP A 60 6.24 -23.48 -3.47
C ASP A 60 7.03 -22.82 -4.60
N MET A 61 8.24 -23.29 -4.86
CA MET A 61 9.11 -22.77 -5.92
C MET A 61 8.57 -22.95 -7.33
N ASN A 62 7.52 -23.73 -7.53
CA ASN A 62 6.82 -23.87 -8.81
C ASN A 62 5.79 -22.76 -9.04
N VAL A 63 5.44 -21.98 -8.02
CA VAL A 63 4.53 -20.83 -8.12
C VAL A 63 5.35 -19.57 -8.35
N PRO A 64 5.10 -18.80 -9.42
CA PRO A 64 5.81 -17.55 -9.65
C PRO A 64 5.52 -16.54 -8.54
N SER A 65 6.51 -15.71 -8.20
CA SER A 65 6.31 -14.57 -7.31
C SER A 65 5.35 -13.57 -7.95
N GLU A 66 4.46 -13.04 -7.15
CA GLU A 66 3.58 -11.95 -7.52
C GLU A 66 4.15 -10.63 -7.01
N TYR A 67 3.75 -9.52 -7.61
CA TYR A 67 4.14 -8.20 -7.14
C TYR A 67 3.01 -7.19 -7.33
N TYR A 68 3.03 -6.20 -6.45
CA TYR A 68 2.18 -5.02 -6.51
C TYR A 68 3.02 -3.77 -6.28
N THR A 69 2.73 -2.71 -6.98
CA THR A 69 3.50 -1.46 -6.93
C THR A 69 2.58 -0.27 -6.93
N GLU A 70 2.88 0.70 -6.09
CA GLU A 70 2.28 2.03 -6.14
C GLU A 70 3.36 3.10 -6.26
N ILE A 71 3.06 4.13 -7.02
CA ILE A 71 3.85 5.35 -7.08
C ILE A 71 2.92 6.55 -7.10
N SER A 72 3.13 7.47 -6.20
CA SER A 72 2.32 8.68 -6.13
C SER A 72 3.15 9.96 -6.03
N ARG A 73 2.54 11.05 -6.46
CA ARG A 73 3.08 12.38 -6.37
C ARG A 73 2.01 13.36 -5.87
N ALA A 74 2.30 13.99 -4.73
CA ALA A 74 1.56 15.15 -4.26
C ALA A 74 2.26 16.43 -4.71
N ILE A 75 1.50 17.38 -5.25
CA ILE A 75 2.03 18.66 -5.73
C ILE A 75 1.30 19.79 -5.03
N ASN A 76 2.06 20.58 -4.27
CA ASN A 76 1.55 21.68 -3.47
C ASN A 76 1.98 23.01 -4.07
N PHE A 77 1.02 23.73 -4.69
CA PHE A 77 1.21 25.06 -5.24
C PHE A 77 0.91 26.19 -4.25
N TRP A 78 0.34 25.85 -3.08
CA TRP A 78 -0.23 26.83 -2.13
C TRP A 78 0.62 27.03 -0.88
N GLN A 79 1.89 26.68 -0.95
CA GLN A 79 2.81 26.84 0.19
C GLN A 79 2.83 28.30 0.67
N GLY A 80 2.87 28.48 1.98
CA GLY A 80 2.85 29.81 2.60
C GLY A 80 1.48 30.49 2.64
N THR A 81 0.41 29.82 2.20
CA THR A 81 -0.97 30.31 2.28
C THR A 81 -1.79 29.47 3.28
N LYS A 82 -3.05 29.86 3.51
CA LYS A 82 -3.99 29.06 4.33
C LYS A 82 -4.34 27.70 3.69
N LEU A 83 -4.07 27.54 2.40
CA LEU A 83 -4.27 26.29 1.66
C LEU A 83 -3.03 25.39 1.66
N ALA A 84 -1.98 25.75 2.40
CA ALA A 84 -0.74 24.96 2.47
C ALA A 84 -0.94 23.45 2.77
N PRO A 85 -1.95 23.01 3.53
CA PRO A 85 -2.20 21.57 3.72
C PRO A 85 -2.74 20.85 2.49
N LEU A 86 -3.24 21.58 1.47
CA LEU A 86 -3.89 21.00 0.29
C LEU A 86 -2.86 20.78 -0.83
N SER A 87 -2.86 19.60 -1.45
CA SER A 87 -2.05 19.27 -2.63
C SER A 87 -2.93 18.64 -3.71
N LEU A 88 -2.50 18.76 -4.96
CA LEU A 88 -2.98 17.88 -6.01
C LEU A 88 -2.28 16.52 -5.87
N HIS A 89 -3.00 15.44 -6.14
CA HIS A 89 -2.48 14.09 -6.03
C HIS A 89 -2.62 13.36 -7.36
N VAL A 90 -1.58 12.66 -7.78
CA VAL A 90 -1.60 11.69 -8.87
C VAL A 90 -0.91 10.42 -8.42
N GLU A 91 -1.50 9.29 -8.74
CA GLU A 91 -0.98 7.97 -8.38
C GLU A 91 -1.20 6.98 -9.51
N TRP A 92 -0.28 6.07 -9.64
CA TRP A 92 -0.43 4.85 -10.42
C TRP A 92 -0.18 3.65 -9.52
N ASN A 93 -1.05 2.64 -9.65
CA ASN A 93 -0.86 1.37 -8.97
C ASN A 93 -1.15 0.20 -9.92
N GLY A 94 -0.56 -0.96 -9.63
CA GLY A 94 -0.74 -2.17 -10.40
C GLY A 94 0.31 -3.24 -10.11
N GLY A 95 0.14 -4.39 -10.74
CA GLY A 95 1.02 -5.54 -10.53
C GLY A 95 0.82 -6.61 -11.60
N ASN A 96 1.44 -7.76 -11.40
CA ASN A 96 1.25 -8.87 -12.35
C ASN A 96 -0.02 -9.68 -12.10
N PHE A 97 -0.70 -9.47 -10.98
CA PHE A 97 -1.97 -10.11 -10.61
C PHE A 97 -3.13 -9.11 -10.47
N ALA A 98 -2.84 -7.81 -10.42
CA ALA A 98 -3.83 -6.76 -10.22
C ALA A 98 -3.98 -5.90 -11.47
N SER A 99 -5.19 -5.38 -11.71
CA SER A 99 -5.44 -4.40 -12.75
C SER A 99 -4.67 -3.10 -12.46
N ASN A 100 -4.15 -2.47 -13.51
CA ASN A 100 -3.52 -1.16 -13.37
C ASN A 100 -4.59 -0.10 -13.11
N SER A 101 -4.28 0.86 -12.26
CA SER A 101 -5.14 1.99 -12.00
C SER A 101 -4.37 3.31 -12.02
N TRP A 102 -5.05 4.36 -12.46
CA TRP A 102 -4.62 5.74 -12.31
C TRP A 102 -5.56 6.47 -11.39
N LEU A 103 -5.00 7.20 -10.42
CA LEU A 103 -5.77 7.98 -9.48
C LEU A 103 -5.37 9.46 -9.59
N PHE A 104 -6.38 10.32 -9.60
CA PHE A 104 -6.21 11.78 -9.70
C PHE A 104 -7.12 12.47 -8.71
N GLY A 105 -6.58 13.35 -7.90
CA GLY A 105 -7.42 14.02 -6.91
C GLY A 105 -6.69 15.04 -6.09
N VAL A 106 -7.13 15.14 -4.86
CA VAL A 106 -6.58 16.07 -3.87
C VAL A 106 -6.23 15.33 -2.60
N GLU A 107 -5.20 15.81 -1.92
CA GLU A 107 -4.87 15.38 -0.57
C GLU A 107 -4.82 16.56 0.39
N TYR A 108 -5.17 16.29 1.64
CA TYR A 108 -5.12 17.24 2.74
C TYR A 108 -4.23 16.67 3.84
N PHE A 109 -3.05 17.28 4.02
CA PHE A 109 -2.01 16.82 4.93
C PHE A 109 -2.00 17.60 6.23
N LEU A 110 -2.18 16.91 7.34
CA LEU A 110 -2.09 17.42 8.70
C LEU A 110 -0.87 16.84 9.41
N HIS A 111 -0.18 17.66 10.17
CA HIS A 111 0.98 17.21 10.94
C HIS A 111 1.20 18.03 12.20
N SER A 112 1.86 17.45 13.20
CA SER A 112 2.44 18.18 14.33
C SER A 112 3.63 19.03 13.86
N SER A 113 4.03 20.03 14.65
CA SER A 113 5.14 20.94 14.29
C SER A 113 6.47 20.21 14.07
N ASP A 114 6.66 19.07 14.70
CA ASP A 114 7.84 18.21 14.60
C ASP A 114 7.66 17.01 13.64
N TYR A 115 6.51 16.94 12.94
CA TYR A 115 6.13 15.84 12.05
C TYR A 115 6.07 14.46 12.72
N SER A 116 6.12 14.38 14.05
CA SER A 116 6.00 13.10 14.76
C SER A 116 4.58 12.51 14.68
N LYS A 117 3.59 13.33 14.36
CA LYS A 117 2.20 12.90 14.09
C LYS A 117 1.79 13.43 12.74
N ARG A 118 1.33 12.54 11.88
CA ARG A 118 0.96 12.82 10.50
C ARG A 118 -0.37 12.16 10.19
N LEU A 119 -1.22 12.88 9.43
CA LEU A 119 -2.51 12.38 8.97
C LEU A 119 -2.79 13.00 7.60
N THR A 120 -3.02 12.16 6.61
CA THR A 120 -3.38 12.58 5.26
C THR A 120 -4.75 12.04 4.90
N PHE A 121 -5.57 12.85 4.30
CA PHE A 121 -6.83 12.45 3.68
C PHE A 121 -6.72 12.69 2.18
N GLN A 122 -7.17 11.73 1.38
CA GLN A 122 -7.16 11.84 -0.07
C GLN A 122 -8.55 11.52 -0.62
N LEU A 123 -8.97 12.28 -1.62
CA LEU A 123 -10.18 11.99 -2.39
C LEU A 123 -9.81 12.01 -3.87
N MET A 124 -9.98 10.87 -4.51
CA MET A 124 -9.44 10.63 -5.84
C MET A 124 -10.48 10.05 -6.78
N TYR A 125 -10.43 10.47 -8.04
CA TYR A 125 -11.01 9.73 -9.14
C TYR A 125 -10.07 8.56 -9.46
N LYS A 126 -10.62 7.35 -9.55
CA LYS A 126 -9.87 6.12 -9.82
C LYS A 126 -10.28 5.55 -11.16
N GLU A 127 -9.36 5.58 -12.12
CA GLU A 127 -9.50 4.94 -13.41
C GLU A 127 -8.83 3.56 -13.37
N ILE A 128 -9.61 2.52 -13.55
CA ILE A 128 -9.11 1.14 -13.56
C ILE A 128 -9.00 0.68 -15.01
N SER A 129 -7.79 0.33 -15.43
CA SER A 129 -7.52 -0.19 -16.78
C SER A 129 -7.83 -1.67 -16.84
N HIS A 130 -8.89 -2.03 -17.55
CA HIS A 130 -9.32 -3.41 -17.69
C HIS A 130 -8.73 -4.07 -18.93
N ILE A 131 -8.10 -5.21 -18.73
CA ILE A 131 -7.53 -5.97 -19.86
C ILE A 131 -8.54 -6.95 -20.46
N VAL A 132 -9.54 -7.44 -19.74
CA VAL A 132 -10.29 -8.63 -20.20
C VAL A 132 -11.79 -8.64 -19.93
N VAL A 133 -12.41 -7.82 -19.09
CA VAL A 133 -13.81 -8.02 -18.70
C VAL A 133 -14.66 -6.77 -18.85
N HIS A 134 -15.86 -6.94 -19.43
CA HIS A 134 -16.90 -5.91 -19.42
C HIS A 134 -17.32 -5.64 -17.97
N LEU A 135 -16.91 -4.51 -17.45
CA LEU A 135 -17.30 -4.12 -16.11
C LEU A 135 -18.73 -3.63 -16.07
N VAL A 136 -19.36 -4.03 -15.02
CA VAL A 136 -20.56 -3.37 -14.52
C VAL A 136 -20.17 -1.95 -14.08
N ASP A 137 -21.07 -1.00 -14.22
CA ASP A 137 -20.87 0.38 -13.76
C ASP A 137 -20.30 0.41 -12.34
N TYR A 138 -19.15 1.04 -12.16
CA TYR A 138 -18.51 1.26 -10.86
C TYR A 138 -18.46 2.76 -10.53
N ILE A 139 -18.39 3.06 -9.26
CA ILE A 139 -18.20 4.44 -8.79
C ILE A 139 -16.69 4.72 -8.83
N PRO A 140 -16.19 5.59 -9.73
CA PRO A 140 -14.75 5.81 -9.92
C PRO A 140 -14.17 6.75 -8.85
N LEU A 141 -14.43 6.44 -7.59
CA LEU A 141 -13.96 7.22 -6.45
C LEU A 141 -13.18 6.34 -5.48
N GLN A 142 -12.09 6.89 -4.97
CA GLN A 142 -11.34 6.34 -3.85
C GLN A 142 -11.15 7.40 -2.79
N PHE A 143 -11.41 7.02 -1.55
CA PHE A 143 -11.01 7.74 -0.36
C PHE A 143 -9.87 6.99 0.30
N THR A 144 -8.78 7.72 0.61
CA THR A 144 -7.63 7.19 1.34
C THR A 144 -7.37 8.02 2.59
N MET A 145 -7.05 7.36 3.69
CA MET A 145 -6.55 7.97 4.92
C MET A 145 -5.22 7.31 5.27
N VAL A 146 -4.16 8.11 5.41
CA VAL A 146 -2.82 7.64 5.81
C VAL A 146 -2.44 8.28 7.13
N TRP A 147 -1.90 7.50 8.05
CA TRP A 147 -1.47 8.01 9.36
C TRP A 147 -0.06 7.56 9.73
N GLY A 148 0.56 8.34 10.60
CA GLY A 148 1.84 8.01 11.21
C GLY A 148 2.00 8.70 12.56
N VAL A 149 2.40 7.95 13.57
CA VAL A 149 2.70 8.44 14.92
C VAL A 149 4.01 7.83 15.36
N ASP A 150 5.01 8.68 15.52
CA ASP A 150 6.32 8.28 16.04
C ASP A 150 6.34 8.43 17.57
N ASN A 151 7.09 7.57 18.24
CA ASN A 151 7.16 7.50 19.70
C ASN A 151 5.78 7.37 20.38
N LEU A 152 4.98 6.45 19.85
CA LEU A 152 3.62 6.19 20.33
C LEU A 152 3.59 6.03 21.87
N MET A 153 2.63 6.70 22.52
CA MET A 153 2.49 6.72 23.99
C MET A 153 3.77 7.13 24.75
N GLY A 154 4.69 7.88 24.10
CA GLY A 154 5.96 8.29 24.69
C GLY A 154 7.05 7.21 24.68
N VAL A 155 6.79 6.06 24.09
CA VAL A 155 7.79 4.98 23.95
C VAL A 155 8.70 5.28 22.78
N LYS A 156 9.96 5.60 23.09
CA LYS A 156 10.98 5.93 22.08
C LYS A 156 11.17 4.76 21.09
N GLY A 157 11.07 5.09 19.80
CA GLY A 157 11.25 4.11 18.72
C GLY A 157 10.03 3.24 18.46
N LEU A 158 8.89 3.44 19.17
CA LEU A 158 7.62 2.79 18.84
C LEU A 158 6.87 3.65 17.83
N GLN A 159 6.60 3.11 16.66
CA GLN A 159 5.87 3.77 15.56
C GLN A 159 4.57 3.05 15.29
N PHE A 160 3.48 3.81 15.15
CA PHE A 160 2.20 3.35 14.63
C PHE A 160 1.93 4.07 13.32
N SER A 161 1.75 3.32 12.25
CA SER A 161 1.51 3.85 10.90
C SER A 161 0.50 2.99 10.16
N GLY A 162 0.10 3.42 8.98
CA GLY A 162 -0.77 2.63 8.12
C GLY A 162 -1.65 3.50 7.25
N PHE A 163 -2.54 2.81 6.54
CA PHE A 163 -3.54 3.45 5.69
C PHE A 163 -4.89 2.74 5.77
N LEU A 164 -5.91 3.41 5.26
CA LEU A 164 -7.24 2.91 4.98
C LEU A 164 -7.66 3.42 3.61
N ASP A 165 -7.99 2.50 2.72
CA ASP A 165 -8.58 2.76 1.42
C ASP A 165 -10.01 2.28 1.35
N VAL A 166 -10.87 3.08 0.74
CA VAL A 166 -12.24 2.70 0.37
C VAL A 166 -12.48 3.16 -1.05
N TRP A 167 -12.82 2.24 -1.94
CA TRP A 167 -13.07 2.61 -3.34
C TRP A 167 -14.30 1.91 -3.91
N GLY A 168 -14.86 2.51 -4.95
CA GLY A 168 -15.91 1.89 -5.73
C GLY A 168 -15.32 0.80 -6.63
N SER A 169 -15.91 -0.38 -6.56
CA SER A 169 -15.55 -1.51 -7.40
C SER A 169 -16.80 -1.99 -8.15
N GLY A 170 -16.62 -2.25 -9.44
CA GLY A 170 -17.61 -2.92 -10.27
C GLY A 170 -17.17 -4.33 -10.62
N ASP A 171 -16.24 -4.89 -9.86
CA ASP A 171 -15.73 -6.23 -10.11
C ASP A 171 -16.87 -7.23 -10.01
N THR A 172 -17.17 -7.84 -11.12
CA THR A 172 -18.03 -9.00 -11.20
C THR A 172 -17.22 -10.20 -10.74
N TRP A 173 -17.62 -10.77 -9.64
CA TRP A 173 -17.09 -12.04 -9.16
C TRP A 173 -17.68 -13.16 -10.01
N VAL A 174 -17.33 -13.22 -11.29
CA VAL A 174 -17.68 -14.34 -12.15
C VAL A 174 -16.51 -15.28 -12.17
N ASN A 175 -16.71 -16.49 -11.72
CA ASN A 175 -15.83 -17.59 -12.10
C ASN A 175 -16.36 -18.18 -13.42
N PRO A 176 -15.84 -17.79 -14.60
CA PRO A 176 -16.31 -18.30 -15.88
C PRO A 176 -16.00 -19.78 -16.07
N LEU A 177 -15.27 -20.40 -15.16
CA LEU A 177 -14.86 -21.81 -15.22
C LEU A 177 -15.78 -22.75 -14.42
N VAL A 178 -16.68 -22.21 -13.58
CA VAL A 178 -17.51 -23.05 -12.71
C VAL A 178 -18.93 -23.22 -13.23
N ASP A 179 -19.64 -22.14 -13.53
CA ASP A 179 -20.97 -22.21 -14.16
C ASP A 179 -21.36 -20.87 -14.81
N PRO A 180 -21.59 -20.84 -16.12
CA PRO A 180 -22.04 -19.61 -16.80
C PRO A 180 -23.47 -19.18 -16.41
N THR A 181 -24.18 -19.95 -15.62
CA THR A 181 -25.55 -19.65 -15.15
C THR A 181 -25.58 -19.14 -13.72
N ASP A 182 -24.45 -19.14 -13.00
CA ASP A 182 -24.38 -18.58 -11.66
C ASP A 182 -24.63 -17.06 -11.68
N PRO A 183 -25.43 -16.55 -10.75
CA PRO A 183 -25.70 -15.12 -10.70
C PRO A 183 -24.41 -14.33 -10.46
N VAL A 184 -24.18 -13.34 -11.30
CA VAL A 184 -23.08 -12.38 -11.16
C VAL A 184 -23.32 -11.58 -9.89
N GLU A 185 -22.54 -11.82 -8.85
CA GLU A 185 -22.53 -10.97 -7.66
C GLU A 185 -21.55 -9.81 -7.89
N THR A 186 -22.05 -8.58 -7.80
CA THR A 186 -21.24 -7.36 -7.91
C THR A 186 -20.96 -6.81 -6.51
N THR A 187 -19.75 -6.35 -6.28
CA THR A 187 -19.47 -5.53 -5.10
C THR A 187 -19.40 -4.06 -5.50
N HIS A 188 -20.09 -3.20 -4.75
CA HIS A 188 -20.07 -1.77 -5.05
C HIS A 188 -18.93 -1.05 -4.35
N TRP A 189 -18.45 -1.59 -3.22
CA TRP A 189 -17.42 -0.99 -2.40
C TRP A 189 -16.43 -2.03 -1.90
N VAL A 190 -15.18 -1.64 -1.90
CA VAL A 190 -14.05 -2.39 -1.39
C VAL A 190 -13.34 -1.55 -0.34
N MET A 191 -12.84 -2.19 0.71
CA MET A 191 -12.01 -1.57 1.73
C MET A 191 -10.74 -2.38 1.92
N LEU A 192 -9.64 -1.68 2.10
CA LEU A 192 -8.35 -2.22 2.55
C LEU A 192 -7.79 -1.30 3.64
N ALA A 193 -7.31 -1.86 4.74
CA ALA A 193 -6.62 -1.13 5.79
C ALA A 193 -5.45 -1.96 6.32
N GLU A 194 -4.32 -1.31 6.51
CA GLU A 194 -3.09 -1.93 7.01
C GLU A 194 -2.48 -1.13 8.16
N PRO A 195 -3.04 -1.19 9.37
CA PRO A 195 -2.37 -0.67 10.55
C PRO A 195 -1.09 -1.45 10.84
N GLN A 196 0.00 -0.71 11.01
CA GLN A 196 1.34 -1.23 11.29
C GLN A 196 1.83 -0.75 12.65
N LEU A 197 2.51 -1.63 13.38
CA LEU A 197 3.19 -1.29 14.62
C LEU A 197 4.65 -1.76 14.55
N TRP A 198 5.59 -0.82 14.64
CA TRP A 198 7.01 -1.08 14.55
C TRP A 198 7.76 -0.59 15.78
N TYR A 199 8.67 -1.41 16.31
CA TYR A 199 9.56 -1.02 17.39
C TYR A 199 11.01 -1.07 16.96
N ASN A 200 11.73 0.04 17.07
CA ASN A 200 13.15 0.11 16.73
C ASN A 200 13.98 -0.61 17.79
N ILE A 201 14.20 -1.91 17.59
CA ILE A 201 15.04 -2.73 18.48
C ILE A 201 16.53 -2.38 18.33
N GLY A 202 16.93 -1.93 17.14
CA GLY A 202 18.30 -1.59 16.83
C GLY A 202 18.88 -0.47 17.69
N GLN A 203 18.04 0.40 18.29
CA GLN A 203 18.46 1.42 19.22
C GLN A 203 19.19 0.85 20.45
N HIS A 204 18.96 -0.43 20.78
CA HIS A 204 19.60 -1.11 21.91
C HIS A 204 20.94 -1.77 21.56
N PHE A 205 21.27 -1.85 20.27
CA PHE A 205 22.42 -2.60 19.75
C PHE A 205 23.33 -1.75 18.83
N ASN A 206 23.23 -0.41 18.89
CA ASN A 206 23.92 0.51 17.98
C ASN A 206 23.62 0.24 16.48
N CYS A 207 22.46 -0.30 16.19
CA CYS A 207 21.97 -0.59 14.85
C CYS A 207 20.61 0.09 14.67
N GLY A 208 20.59 1.44 14.76
CA GLY A 208 19.37 2.25 14.80
C GLY A 208 18.42 2.10 13.58
N GLN A 209 18.84 1.35 12.57
CA GLN A 209 18.09 1.08 11.36
C GLN A 209 17.09 -0.09 11.49
N LEU A 210 17.29 -0.99 12.47
CA LEU A 210 16.52 -2.22 12.58
C LEU A 210 15.28 -2.06 13.46
N SER A 211 14.13 -2.40 12.94
CA SER A 211 12.88 -2.49 13.69
C SER A 211 12.27 -3.90 13.58
N ILE A 212 11.55 -4.30 14.60
CA ILE A 212 10.68 -5.48 14.61
C ILE A 212 9.22 -5.01 14.76
N GLY A 213 8.31 -5.70 14.12
CA GLY A 213 6.90 -5.36 14.18
C GLY A 213 6.12 -6.08 13.09
N GLY A 214 5.09 -5.45 12.60
CA GLY A 214 4.27 -6.01 11.54
C GLY A 214 3.04 -5.17 11.29
N GLU A 215 2.14 -5.75 10.53
CA GLU A 215 0.88 -5.15 10.15
C GLU A 215 -0.27 -6.13 10.37
N VAL A 216 -1.46 -5.60 10.31
CA VAL A 216 -2.68 -6.40 10.21
C VAL A 216 -3.42 -5.91 8.97
N GLU A 217 -3.34 -6.66 7.88
CA GLU A 217 -4.18 -6.39 6.72
C GLU A 217 -5.63 -6.71 7.07
N MET A 218 -6.50 -5.74 6.91
CA MET A 218 -7.94 -5.87 7.10
C MET A 218 -8.61 -5.46 5.80
N SER A 219 -9.45 -6.31 5.24
CA SER A 219 -10.14 -5.99 4.00
C SER A 219 -11.62 -6.34 4.05
N TYR A 220 -12.41 -5.67 3.22
CA TYR A 220 -13.80 -6.00 2.96
C TYR A 220 -14.03 -6.12 1.46
N ASN A 221 -14.47 -7.28 1.02
CA ASN A 221 -14.69 -7.65 -0.38
C ASN A 221 -13.46 -7.51 -1.29
N PHE A 222 -12.24 -7.66 -0.77
CA PHE A 222 -11.01 -7.44 -1.55
C PHE A 222 -10.03 -8.61 -1.47
N THR A 223 -9.49 -8.90 -0.29
CA THR A 223 -8.50 -9.97 -0.12
C THR A 223 -9.13 -11.13 0.63
N GLY A 224 -8.95 -12.33 0.12
CA GLY A 224 -9.32 -13.57 0.77
C GLY A 224 -8.11 -14.37 1.22
N GLY A 225 -8.34 -15.54 1.80
CA GLY A 225 -7.27 -16.47 2.06
C GLY A 225 -6.61 -16.93 0.75
N TRP A 226 -5.29 -16.91 0.69
CA TRP A 226 -4.49 -17.31 -0.47
C TRP A 226 -4.80 -18.74 -1.00
N HIS A 227 -5.39 -19.58 -0.17
CA HIS A 227 -5.86 -20.90 -0.58
C HIS A 227 -7.07 -20.90 -1.51
N ALA A 228 -7.61 -19.75 -1.79
CA ALA A 228 -8.71 -19.50 -2.70
C ALA A 228 -8.32 -19.52 -4.18
N THR A 229 -7.23 -20.13 -4.59
CA THR A 229 -6.89 -20.28 -6.02
C THR A 229 -7.96 -20.99 -6.83
N THR A 230 -9.03 -21.45 -6.20
CA THR A 230 -10.17 -22.12 -6.85
C THR A 230 -11.52 -21.48 -6.60
N ASN A 231 -11.66 -20.50 -5.69
CA ASN A 231 -12.95 -19.92 -5.33
C ASN A 231 -12.87 -18.39 -5.15
N PHE A 232 -13.21 -17.63 -6.17
CA PHE A 232 -13.40 -16.18 -6.11
C PHE A 232 -14.39 -15.71 -5.02
N TYR A 233 -15.26 -16.59 -4.55
CA TYR A 233 -16.23 -16.31 -3.50
C TYR A 233 -15.63 -16.12 -2.09
N GLU A 234 -14.41 -16.56 -1.85
CA GLU A 234 -13.76 -16.45 -0.54
C GLU A 234 -13.28 -15.03 -0.22
N ASN A 235 -13.21 -14.13 -1.22
CA ASN A 235 -12.88 -12.72 -1.02
C ASN A 235 -14.07 -11.88 -0.55
N LYS A 236 -15.27 -12.45 -0.49
CA LYS A 236 -16.47 -11.77 -0.03
C LYS A 236 -16.47 -11.61 1.50
N GLY A 237 -16.82 -10.41 1.95
CA GLY A 237 -16.93 -10.11 3.36
C GLY A 237 -15.64 -9.58 3.98
N PHE A 238 -15.56 -9.66 5.29
CA PHE A 238 -14.44 -9.11 6.05
C PHE A 238 -13.36 -10.16 6.27
N ASN A 239 -12.12 -9.82 5.93
CA ASN A 239 -10.94 -10.65 6.10
C ASN A 239 -9.89 -9.94 6.95
N VAL A 240 -9.08 -10.71 7.68
CA VAL A 240 -7.98 -10.23 8.52
C VAL A 240 -6.77 -11.13 8.31
N ALA A 241 -5.63 -10.53 7.93
CA ALA A 241 -4.36 -11.23 7.74
C ALA A 241 -3.27 -10.55 8.58
N PRO A 242 -2.93 -11.09 9.75
CA PRO A 242 -1.84 -10.57 10.56
C PRO A 242 -0.49 -10.96 9.95
N CYS A 243 0.45 -10.00 9.94
CA CYS A 243 1.81 -10.17 9.47
C CYS A 243 2.81 -9.76 10.54
N LEU A 244 3.93 -10.47 10.64
CA LEU A 244 5.03 -10.15 11.54
C LEU A 244 6.34 -10.11 10.75
N GLY A 245 7.21 -9.15 11.05
CA GLY A 245 8.42 -9.00 10.26
C GLY A 245 9.50 -8.11 10.87
N LEU A 246 10.47 -7.85 10.02
CA LEU A 246 11.60 -6.96 10.26
C LEU A 246 11.56 -5.81 9.25
N LYS A 247 11.96 -4.62 9.69
CA LYS A 247 12.11 -3.43 8.86
C LYS A 247 13.51 -2.86 9.02
N TRP A 248 14.15 -2.59 7.90
CA TRP A 248 15.42 -1.89 7.84
C TRP A 248 15.26 -0.52 7.18
N ASN A 249 15.63 0.55 7.90
CA ASN A 249 15.63 1.91 7.38
C ASN A 249 17.03 2.30 6.90
N PHE A 250 17.15 2.91 5.70
CA PHE A 250 18.40 3.32 5.10
C PHE A 250 18.78 4.77 5.43
#